data_cdb179d9eaf695e3cf56b6043e7d380b
#
_entry.id   cdb179d9eaf695e3cf56b6043e7d380b
#
_cell.length_a   1.000
_cell.length_b   1.000
_cell.length_c   1.000
_cell.angle_alpha   90.00
_cell.angle_beta   90.00
_cell.angle_gamma   90.00
#
_symmetry.space_group_name_H-M   'P 1'
#
loop_
_entity.id
_entity.type
_entity.pdbx_description
1 polymer ?
#
loop_
_entity_poly.entity_id
_entity_poly.type
_entity_poly.pdbx_seq_one_letter_code
_entity_poly.pdbx_strand_id
1 'polypeptide(L)'
;MAITIVETGSMHLFVRLALPFALGLTMIATTTAPAAAQSLTEKGDTLYHNRCAGCHGEQLKAFAGGPAFDLRRLRSDEHDRFVESVISGKDNMPSWYGILKMDELEAIWAYIRATVDR
;
A
#
# COMPACT_ATOMS: atom_id res chain seq x y z
N MET A 1 8.87 -42.46 78.92
CA MET A 1 7.41 -42.39 78.67
C MET A 1 7.26 -42.11 77.21
N ALA A 2 6.82 -43.12 76.48
CA ALA A 2 6.61 -43.08 75.05
C ALA A 2 5.17 -42.75 74.73
N ILE A 3 4.94 -41.90 73.81
CA ILE A 3 3.63 -41.81 73.17
C ILE A 3 3.88 -41.76 71.67
N THR A 4 3.46 -42.86 71.03
CA THR A 4 3.45 -43.08 69.61
C THR A 4 2.14 -42.48 69.03
N ILE A 5 2.24 -41.62 68.05
CA ILE A 5 1.07 -41.19 67.30
C ILE A 5 1.23 -41.69 65.87
N VAL A 6 0.32 -42.53 65.47
CA VAL A 6 0.15 -43.09 64.14
C VAL A 6 -0.57 -42.04 63.29
N GLU A 7 0.07 -41.58 62.22
CA GLU A 7 -0.59 -40.78 61.22
C GLU A 7 -1.11 -41.66 60.09
N THR A 8 -2.41 -41.71 59.99
CA THR A 8 -3.13 -42.33 58.89
C THR A 8 -3.09 -41.44 57.65
N GLY A 9 -2.53 -42.01 56.63
CA GLY A 9 -2.44 -41.37 55.30
C GLY A 9 -3.79 -41.03 54.70
N SER A 10 -3.92 -39.77 54.33
CA SER A 10 -5.00 -39.35 53.42
C SER A 10 -4.41 -39.07 52.04
N MET A 11 -4.65 -40.01 51.18
CA MET A 11 -4.19 -39.97 49.77
C MET A 11 -5.16 -39.10 48.99
N HIS A 12 -4.91 -37.81 48.90
CA HIS A 12 -5.66 -36.91 48.03
C HIS A 12 -5.23 -37.14 46.58
N LEU A 13 -6.08 -37.88 45.90
CA LEU A 13 -6.02 -38.09 44.47
C LEU A 13 -6.34 -36.76 43.75
N PHE A 14 -5.28 -35.99 43.44
CA PHE A 14 -5.43 -34.82 42.56
C PHE A 14 -5.63 -35.29 41.14
N VAL A 15 -6.90 -35.35 40.72
CA VAL A 15 -7.29 -35.47 39.32
C VAL A 15 -6.90 -34.12 38.67
N ARG A 16 -5.73 -34.09 38.02
CA ARG A 16 -5.34 -32.99 37.17
C ARG A 16 -6.17 -33.06 35.89
N LEU A 17 -7.22 -32.25 35.85
CA LEU A 17 -7.98 -31.99 34.65
C LEU A 17 -7.11 -31.16 33.71
N ALA A 18 -6.42 -31.80 32.77
CA ALA A 18 -5.65 -31.15 31.72
C ALA A 18 -6.64 -30.58 30.70
N LEU A 19 -6.91 -29.27 30.76
CA LEU A 19 -7.53 -28.56 29.66
C LEU A 19 -6.53 -28.49 28.51
N PRO A 20 -6.85 -28.94 27.28
CA PRO A 20 -6.04 -28.65 26.13
C PRO A 20 -6.23 -27.18 25.77
N PHE A 21 -5.20 -26.38 25.98
CA PHE A 21 -5.07 -25.02 25.48
C PHE A 21 -4.87 -25.14 23.97
N ALA A 22 -5.98 -25.14 23.21
CA ALA A 22 -5.93 -25.06 21.76
C ALA A 22 -5.42 -23.65 21.39
N LEU A 23 -4.11 -23.52 21.17
CA LEU A 23 -3.53 -22.35 20.49
C LEU A 23 -4.09 -22.32 19.07
N GLY A 24 -5.15 -21.53 18.87
CA GLY A 24 -5.64 -21.17 17.56
C GLY A 24 -4.61 -20.26 16.90
N LEU A 25 -3.76 -20.87 16.04
CA LEU A 25 -2.83 -20.14 15.18
C LEU A 25 -3.66 -19.46 14.09
N THR A 26 -4.11 -18.23 14.35
CA THR A 26 -4.73 -17.36 13.35
C THR A 26 -3.68 -16.97 12.33
N MET A 27 -3.66 -17.64 11.18
CA MET A 27 -2.87 -17.26 10.02
C MET A 27 -3.40 -15.92 9.49
N ILE A 28 -2.72 -14.84 9.83
CA ILE A 28 -2.94 -13.54 9.20
C ILE A 28 -2.30 -13.63 7.82
N ALA A 29 -3.13 -13.80 6.79
CA ALA A 29 -2.68 -13.73 5.40
C ALA A 29 -2.31 -12.26 5.09
N THR A 30 -1.04 -11.91 5.23
CA THR A 30 -0.51 -10.64 4.76
C THR A 30 -0.40 -10.70 3.24
N THR A 31 -1.32 -10.07 2.52
CA THR A 31 -1.22 -9.87 1.08
C THR A 31 -0.13 -8.85 0.79
N THR A 32 1.09 -9.31 0.60
CA THR A 32 2.19 -8.49 0.10
C THR A 32 2.00 -8.25 -1.40
N ALA A 33 1.90 -6.98 -1.82
CA ALA A 33 1.94 -6.62 -3.23
C ALA A 33 3.28 -7.09 -3.83
N PRO A 34 3.32 -7.52 -5.10
CA PRO A 34 4.55 -7.99 -5.73
C PRO A 34 5.60 -6.87 -5.76
N ALA A 35 6.84 -7.20 -5.43
CA ALA A 35 7.95 -6.24 -5.32
C ALA A 35 8.16 -5.41 -6.61
N ALA A 36 7.86 -5.99 -7.79
CA ALA A 36 7.93 -5.30 -9.07
C ALA A 36 6.93 -4.13 -9.17
N ALA A 37 5.71 -4.29 -8.64
CA ALA A 37 4.71 -3.22 -8.64
C ALA A 37 5.09 -2.10 -7.67
N GLN A 38 5.71 -2.41 -6.54
CA GLN A 38 6.22 -1.42 -5.60
C GLN A 38 7.35 -0.60 -6.22
N SER A 39 8.32 -1.25 -6.88
CA SER A 39 9.44 -0.55 -7.55
C SER A 39 8.96 0.34 -8.70
N LEU A 40 7.92 -0.05 -9.44
CA LEU A 40 7.34 0.77 -10.50
C LEU A 40 6.66 2.02 -9.93
N THR A 41 5.91 1.88 -8.85
CA THR A 41 5.25 3.00 -8.16
C THR A 41 6.27 3.98 -7.55
N GLU A 42 7.36 3.50 -6.96
CA GLU A 42 8.44 4.34 -6.42
C GLU A 42 9.16 5.13 -7.53
N LYS A 43 9.43 4.47 -8.67
CA LYS A 43 9.95 5.16 -9.86
C LYS A 43 8.99 6.24 -10.32
N GLY A 44 7.70 5.94 -10.37
CA GLY A 44 6.65 6.88 -10.76
C GLY A 44 6.52 8.05 -9.81
N ASP A 45 6.62 7.82 -8.50
CA ASP A 45 6.65 8.86 -7.48
C ASP A 45 7.78 9.87 -7.73
N THR A 46 9.00 9.37 -7.91
CA THR A 46 10.17 10.21 -8.22
C THR A 46 9.98 11.02 -9.50
N LEU A 47 9.51 10.38 -10.58
CA LEU A 47 9.28 11.05 -11.86
C LEU A 47 8.18 12.11 -11.75
N TYR A 48 7.09 11.80 -11.06
CA TYR A 48 5.98 12.71 -10.86
C TYR A 48 6.43 13.98 -10.12
N HIS A 49 7.12 13.85 -9.00
CA HIS A 49 7.58 14.98 -8.23
C HIS A 49 8.58 15.84 -8.99
N ASN A 50 9.44 15.23 -9.81
CA ASN A 50 10.43 15.94 -10.60
C ASN A 50 9.86 16.64 -11.85
N ARG A 51 8.73 16.18 -12.41
CA ARG A 51 8.25 16.60 -13.73
C ARG A 51 6.83 17.17 -13.74
N CYS A 52 5.98 16.71 -12.84
CA CYS A 52 4.53 16.96 -12.89
C CYS A 52 4.02 17.80 -11.72
N ALA A 53 4.57 17.59 -10.52
CA ALA A 53 4.07 18.19 -9.28
C ALA A 53 4.07 19.71 -9.29
N GLY A 54 4.98 20.35 -10.01
CA GLY A 54 5.05 21.81 -10.13
C GLY A 54 3.76 22.45 -10.66
N CYS A 55 3.01 21.72 -11.50
CA CYS A 55 1.70 22.16 -12.02
C CYS A 55 0.53 21.41 -11.39
N HIS A 56 0.68 20.08 -11.22
CA HIS A 56 -0.39 19.20 -10.73
C HIS A 56 -0.45 19.05 -9.21
N GLY A 57 0.49 19.68 -8.48
CA GLY A 57 0.57 19.67 -7.02
C GLY A 57 1.18 18.39 -6.45
N GLU A 58 1.81 18.50 -5.30
CA GLU A 58 2.54 17.41 -4.61
C GLU A 58 1.67 16.18 -4.32
N GLN A 59 0.36 16.39 -4.12
CA GLN A 59 -0.59 15.34 -3.78
C GLN A 59 -1.57 15.05 -4.91
N LEU A 60 -1.16 15.17 -6.17
CA LEU A 60 -2.01 15.04 -7.37
C LEU A 60 -3.15 16.07 -7.44
N LYS A 61 -3.20 17.00 -6.50
CA LYS A 61 -4.22 18.04 -6.38
C LYS A 61 -3.70 19.33 -7.00
N ALA A 62 -4.25 19.69 -8.16
CA ALA A 62 -3.96 20.98 -8.78
C ALA A 62 -4.32 22.14 -7.86
N PHE A 63 -3.58 23.23 -7.97
CA PHE A 63 -3.86 24.46 -7.22
C PHE A 63 -5.26 25.00 -7.55
N ALA A 64 -5.95 25.49 -6.54
CA ALA A 64 -7.27 26.09 -6.74
C ALA A 64 -7.20 27.28 -7.71
N GLY A 65 -8.00 27.22 -8.78
CA GLY A 65 -7.99 28.24 -9.84
C GLY A 65 -6.83 28.13 -10.84
N GLY A 66 -5.95 27.15 -10.69
CA GLY A 66 -4.90 26.87 -11.65
C GLY A 66 -5.42 26.16 -12.90
N PRO A 67 -4.68 26.24 -14.03
CA PRO A 67 -5.10 25.64 -15.30
C PRO A 67 -4.92 24.12 -15.35
N ALA A 68 -4.19 23.51 -14.42
CA ALA A 68 -3.87 22.09 -14.44
C ALA A 68 -5.07 21.25 -14.00
N PHE A 69 -5.24 20.10 -14.66
CA PHE A 69 -6.25 19.11 -14.29
C PHE A 69 -5.91 18.46 -12.93
N ASP A 70 -6.91 18.30 -12.06
CA ASP A 70 -6.77 17.58 -10.78
C ASP A 70 -6.69 16.08 -11.05
N LEU A 71 -5.49 15.50 -10.94
CA LEU A 71 -5.20 14.11 -11.29
C LEU A 71 -5.92 13.09 -10.38
N ARG A 72 -6.43 13.50 -9.22
CA ARG A 72 -7.27 12.64 -8.37
C ARG A 72 -8.61 12.29 -9.02
N ARG A 73 -9.01 13.03 -10.04
CA ARG A 73 -10.23 12.79 -10.82
C ARG A 73 -9.99 11.88 -12.03
N LEU A 74 -8.75 11.52 -12.30
CA LEU A 74 -8.39 10.62 -13.39
C LEU A 74 -8.82 9.19 -13.03
N ARG A 75 -9.65 8.55 -13.86
CA ARG A 75 -10.18 7.22 -13.60
C ARG A 75 -9.23 6.13 -14.08
N SER A 76 -9.39 4.91 -13.57
CA SER A 76 -8.55 3.76 -13.94
C SER A 76 -8.71 3.33 -15.41
N ASP A 77 -9.85 3.62 -16.04
CA ASP A 77 -10.13 3.34 -17.45
C ASP A 77 -9.66 4.43 -18.42
N GLU A 78 -8.99 5.48 -17.90
CA GLU A 78 -8.52 6.62 -18.72
C GLU A 78 -7.00 6.58 -19.01
N HIS A 79 -6.39 5.39 -18.98
CA HIS A 79 -4.96 5.24 -19.25
C HIS A 79 -4.54 5.82 -20.62
N ASP A 80 -5.23 5.47 -21.68
CA ASP A 80 -4.91 5.94 -23.04
C ASP A 80 -5.02 7.46 -23.13
N ARG A 81 -6.04 8.04 -22.50
CA ARG A 81 -6.20 9.50 -22.41
C ARG A 81 -5.05 10.16 -21.65
N PHE A 82 -4.58 9.52 -20.58
CA PHE A 82 -3.42 10.00 -19.84
C PHE A 82 -2.18 10.02 -20.73
N VAL A 83 -1.86 8.90 -21.37
CA VAL A 83 -0.69 8.76 -22.26
C VAL A 83 -0.74 9.80 -23.37
N GLU A 84 -1.88 9.90 -24.07
CA GLU A 84 -2.09 10.87 -25.17
C GLU A 84 -1.89 12.32 -24.68
N SER A 85 -2.47 12.68 -23.54
CA SER A 85 -2.34 14.04 -22.99
C SER A 85 -0.91 14.39 -22.60
N VAL A 86 -0.13 13.43 -22.10
CA VAL A 86 1.26 13.67 -21.73
C VAL A 86 2.14 13.75 -22.98
N ILE A 87 1.99 12.83 -23.93
CA ILE A 87 2.81 12.80 -25.14
C ILE A 87 2.54 14.03 -26.00
N SER A 88 1.28 14.32 -26.29
CA SER A 88 0.89 15.40 -27.21
C SER A 88 0.89 16.78 -26.55
N GLY A 89 0.81 16.82 -25.23
CA GLY A 89 0.49 18.04 -24.49
C GLY A 89 -1.01 18.34 -24.56
N LYS A 90 -1.48 19.18 -23.65
CA LYS A 90 -2.88 19.59 -23.62
C LYS A 90 -3.05 20.96 -22.97
N ASP A 91 -3.71 21.87 -23.66
CA ASP A 91 -3.92 23.25 -23.19
C ASP A 91 -2.59 23.91 -22.78
N ASN A 92 -2.38 24.21 -21.50
CA ASN A 92 -1.15 24.78 -20.98
C ASN A 92 -0.08 23.72 -20.63
N MET A 93 -0.40 22.46 -20.73
CA MET A 93 0.55 21.38 -20.48
C MET A 93 1.42 21.14 -21.70
N PRO A 94 2.75 21.24 -21.59
CA PRO A 94 3.64 21.01 -22.72
C PRO A 94 3.65 19.55 -23.16
N SER A 95 3.99 19.30 -24.42
CA SER A 95 4.27 17.95 -24.91
C SER A 95 5.53 17.39 -24.26
N TRP A 96 5.46 16.13 -23.86
CA TRP A 96 6.56 15.35 -23.31
C TRP A 96 7.12 14.33 -24.30
N TYR A 97 6.69 14.44 -25.56
CA TYR A 97 7.18 13.57 -26.63
C TYR A 97 8.71 13.64 -26.74
N GLY A 98 9.37 12.48 -26.75
CA GLY A 98 10.83 12.38 -26.82
C GLY A 98 11.58 12.75 -25.53
N ILE A 99 10.87 13.24 -24.50
CA ILE A 99 11.44 13.60 -23.18
C ILE A 99 11.20 12.46 -22.18
N LEU A 100 9.97 11.93 -22.13
CA LEU A 100 9.61 10.78 -21.32
C LEU A 100 9.49 9.52 -22.20
N LYS A 101 10.00 8.41 -21.68
CA LYS A 101 9.88 7.09 -22.29
C LYS A 101 8.54 6.46 -21.87
N MET A 102 8.08 5.47 -22.63
CA MET A 102 6.82 4.78 -22.31
C MET A 102 6.85 4.09 -20.94
N ASP A 103 7.98 3.46 -20.57
CA ASP A 103 8.16 2.84 -19.26
C ASP A 103 8.15 3.85 -18.09
N GLU A 104 8.53 5.09 -18.34
CA GLU A 104 8.44 6.19 -17.38
C GLU A 104 7.00 6.69 -17.24
N LEU A 105 6.25 6.74 -18.34
CA LEU A 105 4.82 7.06 -18.33
C LEU A 105 4.02 6.00 -17.55
N GLU A 106 4.32 4.71 -17.78
CA GLU A 106 3.71 3.61 -17.03
C GLU A 106 4.02 3.70 -15.54
N ALA A 107 5.23 4.10 -15.18
CA ALA A 107 5.61 4.31 -13.79
C ALA A 107 4.82 5.46 -13.15
N ILE A 108 4.70 6.60 -13.84
CA ILE A 108 3.89 7.74 -13.37
C ILE A 108 2.42 7.34 -13.23
N TRP A 109 1.88 6.60 -14.20
CA TRP A 109 0.52 6.07 -14.12
C TRP A 109 0.32 5.18 -12.89
N ALA A 110 1.23 4.23 -12.67
CA ALA A 110 1.19 3.35 -11.50
C ALA A 110 1.21 4.13 -10.17
N TYR A 111 2.01 5.19 -10.08
CA TYR A 111 2.03 6.09 -8.92
C TYR A 111 0.69 6.80 -8.72
N ILE A 112 0.11 7.38 -9.78
CA ILE A 112 -1.18 8.07 -9.73
C ILE A 112 -2.26 7.09 -9.24
N ARG A 113 -2.34 5.89 -9.83
CA ARG A 113 -3.33 4.88 -9.42
C ARG A 113 -3.13 4.44 -7.98
N ALA A 114 -1.91 4.09 -7.59
CA ALA A 114 -1.61 3.69 -6.22
C ALA A 114 -1.93 4.78 -5.18
N THR A 115 -1.94 6.05 -5.59
CA THR A 115 -2.26 7.18 -4.71
C THR A 115 -3.76 7.47 -4.65
N VAL A 116 -4.47 7.32 -5.76
CA VAL A 116 -5.90 7.66 -5.88
C VAL A 116 -6.81 6.52 -5.44
N ASP A 117 -6.41 5.27 -5.67
CA ASP A 117 -7.22 4.07 -5.42
C ASP A 117 -7.09 3.53 -3.98
N ARG A 118 -6.45 4.28 -3.08
CA ARG A 118 -6.30 3.95 -1.65
C ARG A 118 -7.53 4.25 -0.82
#